data_c32bb5619266fbc925768d43d9e63c16
#
_entry.id   c32bb5619266fbc925768d43d9e63c16
#
_cell.length_a   1.000
_cell.length_b   1.000
_cell.length_c   1.000
_cell.angle_alpha   90.00
_cell.angle_beta   90.00
_cell.angle_gamma   90.00
#
_symmetry.space_group_name_H-M   'P 1'
#
loop_
_entity.id
_entity.type
_entity.pdbx_description
1 polymer ?
#
loop_
_entity_poly.entity_id
_entity_poly.type
_entity_poly.pdbx_seq_one_letter_code
_entity_poly.pdbx_strand_id
1 'polypeptide(L)'
;EEDIIAAMTDEVQLALLPSIYYKCGQLLDMGRMTEEAHKRGIIVGFDCSHSTGVVPHHFSKWGSDFAFWCNYKYMNGGPGSTGSIYVNKKHWDEMPGMAGWFGNNRSTMFEMRQKFDSAGSATAWQIGTTTMLSTAPIEGSLRMMREAGIENIREKSLKITGYLMYLIDEMLSGEPYNYGIATPREDKRRGGHVGVFHKDAWRINQALVAKGVIPDYRPPNIIRLAPIPLYVSYHDVWKVAQVLKAIIDDGDIEKFSDDKSTVT
;
A
#
# COMPACT_ATOMS: atom_id res chain seq x y z
N GLU A 1 -5.84 0.84 -16.47
CA GLU A 1 -7.21 1.15 -15.97
C GLU A 1 -8.25 0.78 -17.03
N GLU A 2 -8.01 1.03 -18.32
CA GLU A 2 -8.93 0.67 -19.37
C GLU A 2 -9.22 -0.83 -19.42
N ASP A 3 -8.19 -1.66 -19.24
CA ASP A 3 -8.36 -3.12 -19.22
C ASP A 3 -9.18 -3.58 -18.01
N ILE A 4 -9.05 -2.90 -16.85
CA ILE A 4 -9.89 -3.16 -15.68
C ILE A 4 -11.34 -2.80 -15.97
N ILE A 5 -11.57 -1.63 -16.57
CA ILE A 5 -12.93 -1.17 -16.95
C ILE A 5 -13.55 -2.11 -17.98
N ALA A 6 -12.77 -2.56 -18.95
CA ALA A 6 -13.24 -3.52 -19.96
C ALA A 6 -13.62 -4.89 -19.35
N ALA A 7 -12.96 -5.28 -18.25
CA ALA A 7 -13.28 -6.51 -17.52
C ALA A 7 -14.52 -6.41 -16.61
N MET A 8 -15.05 -5.21 -16.39
CA MET A 8 -16.28 -4.98 -15.63
C MET A 8 -17.53 -5.28 -16.47
N THR A 9 -17.76 -6.56 -16.75
CA THR A 9 -18.92 -7.05 -17.52
C THR A 9 -20.16 -7.21 -16.64
N ASP A 10 -21.31 -7.53 -17.24
CA ASP A 10 -22.58 -7.78 -16.53
C ASP A 10 -22.53 -9.01 -15.59
N GLU A 11 -21.50 -9.85 -15.71
CA GLU A 11 -21.28 -11.00 -14.82
C GLU A 11 -20.58 -10.60 -13.52
N VAL A 12 -20.01 -9.38 -13.44
CA VAL A 12 -19.26 -8.90 -12.28
C VAL A 12 -20.22 -8.21 -11.31
N GLN A 13 -20.33 -8.76 -10.11
CA GLN A 13 -21.14 -8.16 -9.04
C GLN A 13 -20.30 -7.30 -8.08
N LEU A 14 -19.04 -7.64 -7.91
CA LEU A 14 -18.12 -6.96 -7.02
C LEU A 14 -16.72 -6.87 -7.64
N ALA A 15 -16.14 -5.68 -7.64
CA ALA A 15 -14.76 -5.42 -8.02
C ALA A 15 -13.92 -5.09 -6.78
N LEU A 16 -12.94 -5.93 -6.45
CA LEU A 16 -11.93 -5.65 -5.43
C LEU A 16 -10.62 -5.30 -6.11
N LEU A 17 -10.21 -4.04 -5.99
CA LEU A 17 -9.06 -3.50 -6.70
C LEU A 17 -7.95 -3.05 -5.71
N PRO A 18 -6.67 -3.23 -6.06
CA PRO A 18 -5.61 -2.58 -5.31
C PRO A 18 -5.64 -1.07 -5.59
N SER A 19 -5.53 -0.24 -4.57
CA SER A 19 -5.34 1.21 -4.78
C SER A 19 -3.99 1.51 -5.41
N ILE A 20 -2.97 0.73 -5.05
CA ILE A 20 -1.63 0.77 -5.62
C ILE A 20 -1.19 -0.65 -5.97
N TYR A 21 -0.76 -0.86 -7.19
CA TYR A 21 -0.11 -2.10 -7.58
C TYR A 21 1.20 -2.30 -6.83
N TYR A 22 1.23 -3.31 -5.97
CA TYR A 22 2.33 -3.55 -5.03
C TYR A 22 3.70 -3.75 -5.72
N LYS A 23 3.70 -4.21 -6.95
CA LYS A 23 4.93 -4.53 -7.70
C LYS A 23 5.57 -3.30 -8.31
N CYS A 24 4.81 -2.51 -9.05
CA CYS A 24 5.33 -1.35 -9.78
C CYS A 24 5.03 0.01 -9.13
N GLY A 25 4.19 0.06 -8.08
CA GLY A 25 3.84 1.32 -7.43
C GLY A 25 2.84 2.19 -8.19
N GLN A 26 2.17 1.64 -9.21
CA GLN A 26 1.13 2.38 -9.93
C GLN A 26 -0.07 2.63 -9.03
N LEU A 27 -0.47 3.89 -8.90
CA LEU A 27 -1.68 4.34 -8.22
C LEU A 27 -2.83 4.36 -9.22
N LEU A 28 -3.94 3.70 -8.87
CA LEU A 28 -5.18 3.77 -9.64
C LEU A 28 -5.97 5.05 -9.30
N ASP A 29 -6.69 5.59 -10.27
CA ASP A 29 -7.72 6.58 -10.04
C ASP A 29 -8.95 5.92 -9.41
N MET A 30 -8.97 5.85 -8.08
CA MET A 30 -10.04 5.19 -7.32
C MET A 30 -11.40 5.86 -7.55
N GLY A 31 -11.42 7.18 -7.76
CA GLY A 31 -12.65 7.90 -8.06
C GLY A 31 -13.23 7.45 -9.40
N ARG A 32 -12.42 7.42 -10.44
CA ARG A 32 -12.81 6.93 -11.78
C ARG A 32 -13.23 5.46 -11.75
N MET A 33 -12.45 4.60 -11.05
CA MET A 33 -12.79 3.18 -10.93
C MET A 33 -14.15 2.99 -10.24
N THR A 34 -14.42 3.79 -9.20
CA THR A 34 -15.73 3.77 -8.53
C THR A 34 -16.87 4.19 -9.46
N GLU A 35 -16.69 5.27 -10.18
CA GLU A 35 -17.70 5.77 -11.14
C GLU A 35 -18.01 4.72 -12.22
N GLU A 36 -16.98 4.13 -12.82
CA GLU A 36 -17.13 3.13 -13.88
C GLU A 36 -17.77 1.81 -13.40
N ALA A 37 -17.44 1.38 -12.16
CA ALA A 37 -18.10 0.23 -11.54
C ALA A 37 -19.58 0.51 -11.27
N HIS A 38 -19.90 1.67 -10.69
CA HIS A 38 -21.29 2.02 -10.35
C HIS A 38 -22.18 2.23 -11.58
N LYS A 39 -21.66 2.74 -12.71
CA LYS A 39 -22.39 2.80 -13.98
C LYS A 39 -22.89 1.43 -14.44
N ARG A 40 -22.26 0.35 -13.98
CA ARG A 40 -22.58 -1.05 -14.33
C ARG A 40 -23.27 -1.79 -13.18
N GLY A 41 -23.62 -1.10 -12.09
CA GLY A 41 -24.25 -1.71 -10.91
C GLY A 41 -23.30 -2.59 -10.09
N ILE A 42 -21.98 -2.44 -10.26
CA ILE A 42 -20.96 -3.23 -9.60
C ILE A 42 -20.56 -2.56 -8.28
N ILE A 43 -20.56 -3.33 -7.18
CA ILE A 43 -19.99 -2.90 -5.89
C ILE A 43 -18.47 -2.84 -6.03
N VAL A 44 -17.83 -1.77 -5.53
CA VAL A 44 -16.38 -1.62 -5.63
C VAL A 44 -15.72 -1.34 -4.30
N GLY A 45 -14.68 -2.12 -4.00
CA GLY A 45 -13.83 -1.94 -2.83
C GLY A 45 -12.35 -1.86 -3.19
N PHE A 46 -11.56 -1.28 -2.27
CA PHE A 46 -10.12 -1.08 -2.50
C PHE A 46 -9.28 -1.67 -1.38
N ASP A 47 -8.26 -2.45 -1.76
CA ASP A 47 -7.11 -2.72 -0.88
C ASP A 47 -6.20 -1.50 -0.89
N CYS A 48 -6.23 -0.74 0.21
CA CYS A 48 -5.46 0.48 0.39
C CYS A 48 -4.18 0.28 1.22
N SER A 49 -3.73 -0.97 1.40
CA SER A 49 -2.55 -1.30 2.22
C SER A 49 -1.26 -0.60 1.75
N HIS A 50 -1.14 -0.25 0.49
CA HIS A 50 0.01 0.48 -0.07
C HIS A 50 -0.23 1.98 -0.28
N SER A 51 -1.42 2.49 0.03
CA SER A 51 -1.76 3.90 -0.17
C SER A 51 -2.10 4.64 1.11
N THR A 52 -2.77 3.98 2.08
CA THR A 52 -3.15 4.64 3.34
C THR A 52 -1.89 5.05 4.11
N GLY A 53 -1.86 6.32 4.51
CA GLY A 53 -0.72 6.94 5.18
C GLY A 53 0.26 7.65 4.23
N VAL A 54 0.09 7.54 2.90
CA VAL A 54 0.99 8.18 1.91
C VAL A 54 0.25 8.82 0.75
N VAL A 55 -1.02 8.47 0.54
CA VAL A 55 -1.89 9.07 -0.47
C VAL A 55 -3.18 9.55 0.21
N PRO A 56 -3.66 10.77 -0.05
CA PRO A 56 -4.98 11.22 0.41
C PRO A 56 -6.11 10.37 -0.17
N HIS A 57 -7.11 10.04 0.66
CA HIS A 57 -8.29 9.29 0.24
C HIS A 57 -9.57 10.08 0.48
N HIS A 58 -10.49 9.99 -0.47
CA HIS A 58 -11.78 10.67 -0.44
C HIS A 58 -12.94 9.70 -0.67
N PHE A 59 -12.92 8.53 -0.02
CA PHE A 59 -13.88 7.43 -0.25
C PHE A 59 -15.34 7.87 -0.26
N SER A 60 -15.76 8.69 0.72
CA SER A 60 -17.13 9.20 0.76
C SER A 60 -17.47 10.10 -0.43
N LYS A 61 -16.52 10.95 -0.89
CA LYS A 61 -16.69 11.82 -2.05
C LYS A 61 -16.73 11.02 -3.34
N TRP A 62 -15.91 9.98 -3.46
CA TRP A 62 -15.90 9.09 -4.62
C TRP A 62 -17.10 8.14 -4.62
N GLY A 63 -17.75 7.93 -3.48
CA GLY A 63 -18.85 6.99 -3.32
C GLY A 63 -18.40 5.53 -3.22
N SER A 64 -17.10 5.25 -3.04
CA SER A 64 -16.57 3.89 -2.93
C SER A 64 -17.29 3.12 -1.83
N ASP A 65 -17.59 1.84 -2.06
CA ASP A 65 -18.44 1.06 -1.18
C ASP A 65 -17.72 0.65 0.10
N PHE A 66 -16.49 0.14 -0.03
CA PHE A 66 -15.63 -0.18 1.09
C PHE A 66 -14.15 -0.04 0.74
N ALA A 67 -13.31 0.01 1.77
CA ALA A 67 -11.86 -0.09 1.63
C ALA A 67 -11.27 -0.72 2.89
N PHE A 68 -10.13 -1.36 2.75
CA PHE A 68 -9.39 -1.87 3.90
C PHE A 68 -7.89 -1.69 3.72
N TRP A 69 -7.16 -1.72 4.82
CA TRP A 69 -5.71 -1.60 4.81
C TRP A 69 -5.07 -2.19 6.06
N CYS A 70 -3.81 -2.56 5.95
CA CYS A 70 -2.98 -2.87 7.09
C CYS A 70 -2.37 -1.58 7.69
N ASN A 71 -2.20 -1.54 9.01
CA ASN A 71 -1.64 -0.37 9.68
C ASN A 71 -0.12 -0.46 9.91
N TYR A 72 0.55 -1.57 9.56
CA TYR A 72 1.99 -1.75 9.77
C TYR A 72 2.87 -1.22 8.63
N LYS A 73 2.28 -0.79 7.49
CA LYS A 73 3.01 -0.19 6.37
C LYS A 73 3.15 1.33 6.55
N TYR A 74 2.68 2.14 5.62
CA TYR A 74 2.81 3.61 5.68
C TYR A 74 2.08 4.25 6.87
N MET A 75 1.11 3.56 7.47
CA MET A 75 0.49 4.00 8.72
C MET A 75 1.42 3.90 9.94
N ASN A 76 2.55 3.19 9.82
CA ASN A 76 3.57 3.03 10.88
C ASN A 76 3.03 2.55 12.24
N GLY A 77 2.00 1.72 12.24
CA GLY A 77 1.37 1.18 13.45
C GLY A 77 2.18 0.08 14.14
N GLY A 78 3.39 -0.23 13.64
CA GLY A 78 4.28 -1.25 14.18
C GLY A 78 3.97 -2.67 13.68
N PRO A 79 4.92 -3.61 13.86
CA PRO A 79 4.77 -5.00 13.46
C PRO A 79 3.54 -5.66 14.10
N GLY A 80 2.76 -6.38 13.30
CA GLY A 80 1.57 -7.08 13.78
C GLY A 80 0.40 -6.18 14.14
N SER A 81 0.43 -4.87 13.80
CA SER A 81 -0.71 -3.99 14.03
C SER A 81 -1.95 -4.45 13.26
N THR A 82 -3.12 -4.19 13.86
CA THR A 82 -4.41 -4.57 13.27
C THR A 82 -4.67 -3.87 11.95
N GLY A 83 -5.48 -4.50 11.07
CA GLY A 83 -6.03 -3.84 9.90
C GLY A 83 -7.18 -2.90 10.25
N SER A 84 -7.55 -2.06 9.30
CA SER A 84 -8.70 -1.17 9.39
C SER A 84 -9.61 -1.34 8.17
N ILE A 85 -10.89 -1.05 8.35
CA ILE A 85 -11.90 -1.09 7.30
C ILE A 85 -12.66 0.24 7.26
N TYR A 86 -12.95 0.69 6.07
CA TYR A 86 -13.94 1.71 5.76
C TYR A 86 -15.15 1.03 5.10
N VAL A 87 -16.35 1.35 5.55
CA VAL A 87 -17.60 0.95 4.90
C VAL A 87 -18.42 2.22 4.67
N ASN A 88 -18.85 2.44 3.43
CA ASN A 88 -19.66 3.59 3.08
C ASN A 88 -20.98 3.58 3.84
N LYS A 89 -21.40 4.76 4.29
CA LYS A 89 -22.63 4.92 5.09
C LYS A 89 -23.87 4.31 4.42
N LYS A 90 -23.93 4.30 3.08
CA LYS A 90 -25.07 3.70 2.33
C LYS A 90 -25.29 2.21 2.60
N HIS A 91 -24.27 1.51 3.14
CA HIS A 91 -24.31 0.09 3.49
C HIS A 91 -24.47 -0.20 4.99
N TRP A 92 -24.57 0.81 5.85
CA TRP A 92 -24.60 0.59 7.31
C TRP A 92 -25.83 -0.16 7.81
N ASP A 93 -26.94 -0.13 7.04
CA ASP A 93 -28.16 -0.85 7.37
C ASP A 93 -28.18 -2.29 6.81
N GLU A 94 -27.13 -2.68 6.07
CA GLU A 94 -26.99 -4.02 5.53
C GLU A 94 -26.46 -4.99 6.58
N MET A 95 -26.93 -6.25 6.49
CA MET A 95 -26.42 -7.32 7.35
C MET A 95 -25.05 -7.78 6.87
N PRO A 96 -23.99 -7.72 7.73
CA PRO A 96 -22.70 -8.30 7.35
C PRO A 96 -22.83 -9.80 7.09
N GLY A 97 -22.19 -10.30 6.04
CA GLY A 97 -22.17 -11.73 5.73
C GLY A 97 -21.54 -12.60 6.83
N MET A 98 -20.66 -11.99 7.65
CA MET A 98 -20.07 -12.60 8.85
C MET A 98 -20.34 -11.68 10.04
N ALA A 99 -21.51 -11.86 10.66
CA ALA A 99 -21.87 -11.14 11.90
C ALA A 99 -21.08 -11.69 13.10
N GLY A 100 -20.52 -10.80 13.89
CA GLY A 100 -19.75 -11.17 15.07
C GLY A 100 -20.10 -10.36 16.31
N TRP A 101 -19.57 -10.77 17.46
CA TRP A 101 -19.88 -10.17 18.76
C TRP A 101 -19.68 -8.64 18.76
N PHE A 102 -18.56 -8.14 18.25
CA PHE A 102 -18.24 -6.72 18.27
C PHE A 102 -19.03 -5.88 17.27
N GLY A 103 -19.66 -6.52 16.28
CA GLY A 103 -20.55 -5.85 15.33
C GLY A 103 -21.94 -5.53 15.91
N ASN A 104 -22.27 -6.04 17.10
CA ASN A 104 -23.54 -5.73 17.73
C ASN A 104 -23.59 -4.31 18.28
N ASN A 105 -24.79 -3.78 18.43
CA ASN A 105 -25.09 -2.55 19.11
C ASN A 105 -24.63 -2.65 20.58
N ARG A 106 -23.72 -1.76 20.96
CA ARG A 106 -23.06 -1.80 22.28
C ARG A 106 -24.04 -1.65 23.47
N SER A 107 -25.17 -0.96 23.27
CA SER A 107 -26.17 -0.77 24.32
C SER A 107 -26.97 -2.05 24.65
N THR A 108 -27.04 -2.99 23.69
CA THR A 108 -27.84 -4.21 23.78
C THR A 108 -27.04 -5.51 23.71
N MET A 109 -25.75 -5.44 23.45
CA MET A 109 -24.91 -6.62 23.19
C MET A 109 -24.89 -7.62 24.36
N PHE A 110 -25.08 -7.16 25.61
CA PHE A 110 -25.13 -8.03 26.80
C PHE A 110 -26.53 -8.54 27.12
N GLU A 111 -27.56 -8.15 26.35
CA GLU A 111 -28.91 -8.71 26.48
C GLU A 111 -29.03 -10.13 25.90
N MET A 112 -27.97 -10.62 25.25
CA MET A 112 -27.89 -11.96 24.64
C MET A 112 -29.05 -12.25 23.67
N ARG A 113 -29.42 -11.26 22.86
CA ARG A 113 -30.51 -11.37 21.88
C ARG A 113 -30.27 -12.52 20.91
N GLN A 114 -31.33 -13.19 20.47
CA GLN A 114 -31.30 -14.28 19.52
C GLN A 114 -31.03 -13.82 18.06
N LYS A 115 -31.15 -12.51 17.79
CA LYS A 115 -30.91 -11.90 16.49
C LYS A 115 -29.81 -10.88 16.64
N PHE A 116 -28.95 -10.79 15.59
CA PHE A 116 -27.96 -9.76 15.49
C PHE A 116 -28.61 -8.36 15.48
N ASP A 117 -28.19 -7.51 16.40
CA ASP A 117 -28.59 -6.12 16.50
C ASP A 117 -27.42 -5.25 16.06
N SER A 118 -27.45 -4.78 14.81
CA SER A 118 -26.33 -4.10 14.16
C SER A 118 -25.89 -2.84 14.93
N ALA A 119 -24.57 -2.59 14.96
CA ALA A 119 -24.00 -1.33 15.46
C ALA A 119 -24.40 -0.11 14.63
N GLY A 120 -25.05 -0.26 13.48
CA GLY A 120 -25.50 0.84 12.59
C GLY A 120 -24.34 1.69 12.05
N SER A 121 -23.18 1.11 11.85
CA SER A 121 -21.96 1.78 11.38
C SER A 121 -20.99 0.75 10.80
N ALA A 122 -19.83 1.19 10.28
CA ALA A 122 -18.76 0.28 9.86
C ALA A 122 -18.36 -0.74 10.94
N THR A 123 -18.62 -0.45 12.22
CA THR A 123 -18.39 -1.38 13.33
C THR A 123 -19.18 -2.69 13.19
N ALA A 124 -20.32 -2.68 12.48
CA ALA A 124 -21.10 -3.89 12.22
C ALA A 124 -20.29 -5.01 11.55
N TRP A 125 -19.28 -4.65 10.78
CA TRP A 125 -18.34 -5.57 10.09
C TRP A 125 -17.18 -6.05 10.98
N GLN A 126 -17.11 -5.60 12.23
CA GLN A 126 -16.10 -6.07 13.18
C GLN A 126 -16.53 -7.38 13.83
N ILE A 127 -15.87 -8.48 13.51
CA ILE A 127 -16.25 -9.82 13.96
C ILE A 127 -15.93 -10.01 15.44
N GLY A 128 -14.73 -9.65 15.88
CA GLY A 128 -14.25 -9.94 17.24
C GLY A 128 -13.56 -8.75 17.91
N THR A 129 -13.09 -9.00 19.13
CA THR A 129 -12.34 -8.04 19.92
C THR A 129 -11.00 -7.72 19.25
N THR A 130 -10.73 -6.44 19.06
CA THR A 130 -9.43 -5.99 18.53
C THR A 130 -8.33 -6.29 19.55
N THR A 131 -7.20 -6.82 19.08
CA THR A 131 -6.03 -7.08 19.93
C THR A 131 -5.44 -5.76 20.43
N MET A 132 -5.55 -5.49 21.75
CA MET A 132 -5.17 -4.18 22.32
C MET A 132 -3.70 -3.84 22.13
N LEU A 133 -2.79 -4.80 22.36
CA LEU A 133 -1.33 -4.55 22.25
C LEU A 133 -0.87 -4.24 20.82
N SER A 134 -1.53 -4.79 19.81
CA SER A 134 -1.22 -4.51 18.41
C SER A 134 -1.95 -3.27 17.87
N THR A 135 -2.94 -2.76 18.61
CA THR A 135 -3.70 -1.56 18.23
C THR A 135 -3.13 -0.30 18.89
N ALA A 136 -2.68 -0.40 20.15
CA ALA A 136 -2.20 0.73 20.93
C ALA A 136 -1.09 1.57 20.22
N PRO A 137 -0.10 0.98 19.54
CA PRO A 137 0.91 1.77 18.84
C PRO A 137 0.37 2.65 17.71
N ILE A 138 -0.79 2.30 17.14
CA ILE A 138 -1.44 3.09 16.08
C ILE A 138 -1.79 4.49 16.57
N GLU A 139 -2.13 4.66 17.86
CA GLU A 139 -2.41 5.98 18.41
C GLU A 139 -1.19 6.93 18.28
N GLY A 140 0.00 6.42 18.59
CA GLY A 140 1.23 7.19 18.43
C GLY A 140 1.50 7.60 16.99
N SER A 141 1.35 6.67 16.05
CA SER A 141 1.53 6.95 14.63
C SER A 141 0.48 7.93 14.08
N LEU A 142 -0.78 7.79 14.50
CA LEU A 142 -1.85 8.72 14.10
C LEU A 142 -1.61 10.14 14.60
N ARG A 143 -1.05 10.32 15.80
CA ARG A 143 -0.67 11.65 16.30
C ARG A 143 0.36 12.30 15.38
N MET A 144 1.45 11.59 15.05
CA MET A 144 2.49 12.08 14.13
C MET A 144 1.93 12.40 12.75
N MET A 145 1.08 11.54 12.20
CA MET A 145 0.45 11.77 10.90
C MET A 145 -0.49 12.97 10.89
N ARG A 146 -1.24 13.18 11.97
CA ARG A 146 -2.12 14.35 12.12
C ARG A 146 -1.33 15.65 12.24
N GLU A 147 -0.21 15.63 12.94
CA GLU A 147 0.72 16.75 13.05
C GLU A 147 1.37 17.09 11.71
N ALA A 148 1.88 16.07 10.98
CA ALA A 148 2.50 16.26 9.68
C ALA A 148 1.50 16.68 8.60
N GLY A 149 0.27 16.17 8.64
CA GLY A 149 -0.76 16.37 7.62
C GLY A 149 -0.55 15.49 6.39
N ILE A 150 -1.62 14.82 5.95
CA ILE A 150 -1.52 13.85 4.84
C ILE A 150 -1.07 14.51 3.52
N GLU A 151 -1.44 15.76 3.28
CA GLU A 151 -1.04 16.50 2.09
C GLU A 151 0.47 16.77 2.07
N ASN A 152 1.06 17.15 3.21
CA ASN A 152 2.51 17.35 3.35
C ASN A 152 3.27 16.02 3.22
N ILE A 153 2.72 14.94 3.79
CA ILE A 153 3.27 13.59 3.63
C ILE A 153 3.26 13.21 2.15
N ARG A 154 2.16 13.46 1.44
CA ARG A 154 2.03 13.20 0.01
C ARG A 154 3.02 14.01 -0.81
N GLU A 155 3.12 15.30 -0.54
CA GLU A 155 4.06 16.18 -1.24
C GLU A 155 5.51 15.69 -1.09
N LYS A 156 5.94 15.38 0.15
CA LYS A 156 7.27 14.81 0.38
C LYS A 156 7.44 13.46 -0.31
N SER A 157 6.42 12.59 -0.28
CA SER A 157 6.46 11.30 -0.96
C SER A 157 6.73 11.44 -2.45
N LEU A 158 6.03 12.37 -3.11
CA LEU A 158 6.23 12.64 -4.54
C LEU A 158 7.64 13.16 -4.83
N LYS A 159 8.12 14.10 -4.03
CA LYS A 159 9.48 14.66 -4.18
C LYS A 159 10.56 13.61 -3.97
N ILE A 160 10.47 12.81 -2.91
CA ILE A 160 11.52 11.84 -2.56
C ILE A 160 11.53 10.63 -3.51
N THR A 161 10.35 10.15 -3.96
CA THR A 161 10.29 9.11 -5.00
C THR A 161 10.73 9.64 -6.36
N GLY A 162 10.40 10.88 -6.71
CA GLY A 162 10.90 11.55 -7.90
C GLY A 162 12.42 11.71 -7.88
N TYR A 163 13.00 12.06 -6.74
CA TYR A 163 14.45 12.15 -6.57
C TYR A 163 15.13 10.79 -6.72
N LEU A 164 14.57 9.72 -6.15
CA LEU A 164 15.08 8.37 -6.35
C LEU A 164 15.09 7.99 -7.83
N MET A 165 13.98 8.23 -8.53
CA MET A 165 13.89 7.94 -9.98
C MET A 165 14.92 8.75 -10.78
N TYR A 166 15.08 10.03 -10.47
CA TYR A 166 16.11 10.89 -11.09
C TYR A 166 17.51 10.32 -10.90
N LEU A 167 17.89 9.91 -9.69
CA LEU A 167 19.21 9.34 -9.43
C LEU A 167 19.46 8.04 -10.22
N ILE A 168 18.43 7.20 -10.34
CA ILE A 168 18.52 5.95 -11.12
C ILE A 168 18.71 6.28 -12.61
N ASP A 169 17.95 7.22 -13.14
CA ASP A 169 18.03 7.61 -14.55
C ASP A 169 19.38 8.20 -14.90
N GLU A 170 19.90 9.13 -14.07
CA GLU A 170 21.15 9.84 -14.35
C GLU A 170 22.40 8.99 -14.11
N MET A 171 22.35 8.08 -13.14
CA MET A 171 23.55 7.41 -12.67
C MET A 171 23.62 5.93 -13.01
N LEU A 172 22.46 5.27 -13.20
CA LEU A 172 22.36 3.82 -13.16
C LEU A 172 21.61 3.20 -14.33
N SER A 173 21.06 4.00 -15.26
CA SER A 173 20.25 3.48 -16.37
C SER A 173 21.08 2.89 -17.52
N GLY A 174 22.31 3.37 -17.73
CA GLY A 174 23.20 2.91 -18.77
C GLY A 174 24.14 1.79 -18.33
N GLU A 175 24.92 1.28 -19.31
CA GLU A 175 26.00 0.30 -19.04
C GLU A 175 27.03 0.87 -18.06
N PRO A 176 27.57 0.08 -17.14
CA PRO A 176 27.31 -1.36 -16.94
C PRO A 176 26.14 -1.65 -16.00
N TYR A 177 25.44 -0.62 -15.49
CA TYR A 177 24.47 -0.74 -14.40
C TYR A 177 23.12 -1.30 -14.83
N ASN A 178 22.54 -0.77 -15.92
CA ASN A 178 21.30 -1.25 -16.54
C ASN A 178 20.07 -1.35 -15.63
N TYR A 179 19.97 -0.50 -14.60
CA TYR A 179 18.76 -0.39 -13.80
C TYR A 179 17.69 0.38 -14.58
N GLY A 180 16.44 -0.04 -14.41
CA GLY A 180 15.32 0.67 -14.98
C GLY A 180 14.19 0.85 -13.97
N ILE A 181 13.20 1.67 -14.30
CA ILE A 181 12.08 2.03 -13.42
C ILE A 181 10.78 1.49 -13.99
N ALA A 182 10.07 0.70 -13.19
CA ALA A 182 8.76 0.13 -13.52
C ALA A 182 7.59 1.02 -13.01
N THR A 183 7.89 2.00 -12.17
CA THR A 183 6.87 2.90 -11.60
C THR A 183 6.51 4.02 -12.57
N PRO A 184 5.21 4.36 -12.73
CA PRO A 184 4.80 5.52 -13.53
C PRO A 184 5.47 6.81 -13.07
N ARG A 185 5.85 7.65 -14.06
CA ARG A 185 6.55 8.91 -13.80
C ARG A 185 5.63 10.02 -13.31
N GLU A 186 4.38 9.98 -13.75
CA GLU A 186 3.40 11.00 -13.42
C GLU A 186 3.01 10.95 -11.94
N ASP A 187 3.01 12.11 -11.28
CA ASP A 187 2.71 12.26 -9.86
C ASP A 187 1.37 11.66 -9.45
N LYS A 188 0.35 11.84 -10.28
CA LYS A 188 -1.01 11.33 -10.02
C LYS A 188 -1.16 9.83 -10.22
N ARG A 189 -0.15 9.18 -10.83
CA ARG A 189 -0.19 7.75 -11.17
C ARG A 189 0.80 6.90 -10.37
N ARG A 190 1.51 7.47 -9.40
CA ARG A 190 2.43 6.70 -8.56
C ARG A 190 2.12 6.81 -7.07
N GLY A 191 2.41 5.73 -6.35
CA GLY A 191 2.32 5.64 -4.90
C GLY A 191 3.58 6.12 -4.17
N GLY A 192 3.85 5.53 -3.00
CA GLY A 192 4.96 5.90 -2.13
C GLY A 192 6.23 5.05 -2.30
N HIS A 193 6.26 4.11 -3.24
CA HIS A 193 7.45 3.30 -3.53
C HIS A 193 7.80 3.31 -5.01
N VAL A 194 9.05 2.98 -5.31
CA VAL A 194 9.59 2.85 -6.67
C VAL A 194 9.98 1.39 -6.91
N GLY A 195 9.42 0.79 -7.95
CA GLY A 195 9.86 -0.50 -8.48
C GLY A 195 11.02 -0.29 -9.42
N VAL A 196 12.18 -0.80 -9.05
CA VAL A 196 13.40 -0.78 -9.85
C VAL A 196 13.60 -2.16 -10.44
N PHE A 197 13.72 -2.28 -11.75
CA PHE A 197 13.98 -3.58 -12.38
C PHE A 197 15.44 -3.74 -12.77
N HIS A 198 15.94 -4.97 -12.67
CA HIS A 198 17.26 -5.40 -13.14
C HIS A 198 17.22 -6.92 -13.39
N LYS A 199 18.01 -7.42 -14.36
CA LYS A 199 18.08 -8.87 -14.64
C LYS A 199 18.51 -9.68 -13.40
N ASP A 200 19.44 -9.14 -12.60
CA ASP A 200 19.98 -9.75 -11.38
C ASP A 200 19.31 -9.22 -10.09
N ALA A 201 18.08 -8.74 -10.17
CA ALA A 201 17.38 -8.09 -9.06
C ALA A 201 17.38 -8.90 -7.76
N TRP A 202 17.33 -10.24 -7.83
CA TRP A 202 17.40 -11.09 -6.65
C TRP A 202 18.75 -11.01 -5.94
N ARG A 203 19.86 -11.15 -6.68
CA ARG A 203 21.23 -11.04 -6.13
C ARG A 203 21.53 -9.64 -5.62
N ILE A 204 21.08 -8.62 -6.34
CA ILE A 204 21.22 -7.21 -5.93
C ILE A 204 20.43 -6.95 -4.64
N ASN A 205 19.23 -7.51 -4.49
CA ASN A 205 18.45 -7.39 -3.26
C ASN A 205 19.22 -7.97 -2.05
N GLN A 206 19.86 -9.12 -2.21
CA GLN A 206 20.70 -9.71 -1.15
C GLN A 206 21.93 -8.84 -0.85
N ALA A 207 22.58 -8.31 -1.86
CA ALA A 207 23.72 -7.41 -1.70
C ALA A 207 23.34 -6.10 -0.98
N LEU A 208 22.17 -5.54 -1.28
CA LEU A 208 21.62 -4.38 -0.59
C LEU A 208 21.42 -4.67 0.90
N VAL A 209 20.79 -5.81 1.23
CA VAL A 209 20.59 -6.23 2.64
C VAL A 209 21.93 -6.37 3.36
N ALA A 210 22.91 -7.00 2.74
CA ALA A 210 24.27 -7.13 3.31
C ALA A 210 24.97 -5.77 3.55
N LYS A 211 24.60 -4.75 2.77
CA LYS A 211 25.11 -3.37 2.93
C LYS A 211 24.20 -2.48 3.81
N GLY A 212 23.20 -3.07 4.51
CA GLY A 212 22.34 -2.36 5.45
C GLY A 212 21.17 -1.60 4.82
N VAL A 213 20.89 -1.81 3.55
CA VAL A 213 19.68 -1.32 2.88
C VAL A 213 18.67 -2.45 2.84
N ILE A 214 17.48 -2.24 3.42
CA ILE A 214 16.44 -3.27 3.53
C ILE A 214 15.36 -3.00 2.46
N PRO A 215 15.52 -3.50 1.23
CA PRO A 215 14.52 -3.42 0.17
C PRO A 215 13.59 -4.63 0.22
N ASP A 216 12.76 -4.75 -0.81
CA ASP A 216 11.84 -5.86 -0.96
C ASP A 216 11.88 -6.37 -2.41
N TYR A 217 12.22 -7.66 -2.59
CA TYR A 217 12.28 -8.28 -3.91
C TYR A 217 10.89 -8.77 -4.36
N ARG A 218 10.55 -8.51 -5.62
CA ARG A 218 9.34 -9.04 -6.27
C ARG A 218 9.67 -9.73 -7.60
N PRO A 219 9.34 -11.02 -7.74
CA PRO A 219 9.56 -11.75 -8.98
C PRO A 219 8.90 -11.09 -10.20
N PRO A 220 9.49 -11.23 -11.38
CA PRO A 220 10.75 -11.96 -11.64
C PRO A 220 12.02 -11.12 -11.41
N ASN A 221 11.93 -9.77 -11.38
CA ASN A 221 13.10 -8.91 -11.54
C ASN A 221 12.95 -7.50 -10.93
N ILE A 222 12.07 -7.32 -9.93
CA ILE A 222 11.81 -6.02 -9.31
C ILE A 222 12.38 -5.95 -7.90
N ILE A 223 13.07 -4.86 -7.62
CA ILE A 223 13.46 -4.42 -6.28
C ILE A 223 12.56 -3.25 -5.92
N ARG A 224 11.80 -3.33 -4.83
CA ARG A 224 10.98 -2.21 -4.35
C ARG A 224 11.76 -1.39 -3.35
N LEU A 225 11.87 -0.10 -3.63
CA LEU A 225 12.45 0.89 -2.74
C LEU A 225 11.35 1.83 -2.27
N ALA A 226 11.12 1.86 -0.95
CA ALA A 226 10.06 2.64 -0.34
C ALA A 226 10.63 3.73 0.58
N PRO A 227 10.98 4.91 0.06
CA PRO A 227 11.46 6.02 0.88
C PRO A 227 10.31 6.63 1.68
N ILE A 228 10.12 6.16 2.92
CA ILE A 228 9.01 6.57 3.78
C ILE A 228 9.13 8.05 4.15
N PRO A 229 8.13 8.91 3.83
CA PRO A 229 8.23 10.36 3.99
C PRO A 229 8.48 10.81 5.42
N LEU A 230 7.99 10.08 6.42
CA LEU A 230 8.09 10.49 7.82
C LEU A 230 9.52 10.38 8.40
N TYR A 231 10.34 9.44 7.90
CA TYR A 231 11.64 9.20 8.53
C TYR A 231 12.81 8.98 7.56
N VAL A 232 12.58 8.85 6.25
CA VAL A 232 13.67 8.76 5.26
C VAL A 232 14.01 10.14 4.73
N SER A 233 15.31 10.46 4.68
CA SER A 233 15.83 11.70 4.14
C SER A 233 16.25 11.56 2.66
N TYR A 234 16.40 12.69 1.96
CA TYR A 234 16.98 12.70 0.61
C TYR A 234 18.42 12.18 0.58
N HIS A 235 19.16 12.38 1.67
CA HIS A 235 20.51 11.86 1.80
C HIS A 235 20.52 10.33 1.88
N ASP A 236 19.56 9.71 2.57
CA ASP A 236 19.43 8.25 2.61
C ASP A 236 19.11 7.70 1.20
N VAL A 237 18.25 8.37 0.44
CA VAL A 237 17.96 7.99 -0.95
C VAL A 237 19.20 8.10 -1.83
N TRP A 238 19.98 9.17 -1.66
CA TRP A 238 21.26 9.32 -2.36
C TRP A 238 22.24 8.20 -2.01
N LYS A 239 22.36 7.85 -0.71
CA LYS A 239 23.19 6.71 -0.29
C LYS A 239 22.77 5.39 -0.94
N VAL A 240 21.47 5.14 -1.03
CA VAL A 240 20.96 3.92 -1.69
C VAL A 240 21.37 3.89 -3.17
N ALA A 241 21.32 5.01 -3.88
CA ALA A 241 21.80 5.07 -5.27
C ALA A 241 23.31 4.79 -5.36
N GLN A 242 24.12 5.31 -4.42
CA GLN A 242 25.55 5.00 -4.35
C GLN A 242 25.82 3.51 -4.04
N VAL A 243 25.01 2.91 -3.17
CA VAL A 243 25.12 1.47 -2.86
C VAL A 243 24.75 0.62 -4.08
N LEU A 244 23.69 0.96 -4.80
CA LEU A 244 23.31 0.28 -6.05
C LEU A 244 24.43 0.35 -7.09
N LYS A 245 25.10 1.51 -7.20
CA LYS A 245 26.25 1.69 -8.06
C LYS A 245 27.42 0.79 -7.64
N ALA A 246 27.80 0.85 -6.37
CA ALA A 246 28.91 0.09 -5.82
C ALA A 246 28.73 -1.43 -5.95
N ILE A 247 27.49 -1.94 -5.83
CA ILE A 247 27.19 -3.38 -6.00
C ILE A 247 27.65 -3.88 -7.37
N ILE A 248 27.52 -3.07 -8.43
CA ILE A 248 27.97 -3.42 -9.79
C ILE A 248 29.47 -3.19 -9.91
N ASP A 249 29.98 -2.02 -9.48
CA ASP A 249 31.39 -1.64 -9.61
C ASP A 249 32.32 -2.63 -8.89
N ASP A 250 31.92 -3.10 -7.71
CA ASP A 250 32.70 -4.03 -6.85
C ASP A 250 32.45 -5.51 -7.21
N GLY A 251 31.57 -5.80 -8.15
CA GLY A 251 31.19 -7.18 -8.51
C GLY A 251 30.48 -7.94 -7.40
N ASP A 252 29.82 -7.25 -6.47
CA ASP A 252 29.18 -7.88 -5.29
C ASP A 252 28.08 -8.87 -5.66
N ILE A 253 27.48 -8.72 -6.84
CA ILE A 253 26.45 -9.65 -7.36
C ILE A 253 26.96 -11.10 -7.36
N GLU A 254 28.24 -11.32 -7.69
CA GLU A 254 28.83 -12.64 -7.80
C GLU A 254 28.98 -13.38 -6.45
N LYS A 255 28.82 -12.66 -5.33
CA LYS A 255 28.88 -13.21 -3.96
C LYS A 255 27.57 -13.86 -3.53
N PHE A 256 26.50 -13.72 -4.30
CA PHE A 256 25.16 -14.18 -3.94
C PHE A 256 24.60 -15.19 -4.98
N SER A 257 23.90 -16.20 -4.47
CA SER A 257 23.27 -17.24 -5.27
C SER A 257 22.02 -16.72 -5.99
N ASP A 258 21.77 -17.29 -7.18
CA ASP A 258 20.48 -17.13 -7.88
C ASP A 258 19.36 -17.98 -7.27
N ASP A 259 19.68 -18.90 -6.34
CA ASP A 259 18.69 -19.71 -5.68
C ASP A 259 17.73 -18.84 -4.88
N LYS A 260 16.49 -18.77 -5.35
CA LYS A 260 15.45 -17.95 -4.76
C LYS A 260 14.83 -18.69 -3.58
N SER A 261 15.19 -18.26 -2.36
CA SER A 261 14.42 -18.65 -1.18
C SER A 261 13.00 -18.08 -1.25
N THR A 262 12.07 -18.69 -0.52
CA THR A 262 10.68 -18.24 -0.45
C THR A 262 10.63 -16.75 -0.10
N VAL A 263 9.96 -15.95 -0.93
CA VAL A 263 9.73 -14.53 -0.65
C VAL A 263 8.77 -14.43 0.54
N THR A 264 9.21 -13.80 1.61
CA THR A 264 8.38 -13.56 2.81
C THR A 264 7.48 -12.34 2.63
#